data_2356681ba5889a3c2f3acdf7b689fb76
#
_entry.id   2356681ba5889a3c2f3acdf7b689fb76
#
_cell.length_a   1.000
_cell.length_b   1.000
_cell.length_c   1.000
_cell.angle_alpha   90.00
_cell.angle_beta   90.00
_cell.angle_gamma   90.00
#
_symmetry.space_group_name_H-M   'P 1'
#
loop_
_entity.id
_entity.type
_entity.pdbx_description
1 polymer ?
#
loop_
_entity_poly.entity_id
_entity_poly.type
_entity_poly.pdbx_seq_one_letter_code
_entity_poly.pdbx_strand_id
1 'polypeptide(L)'
;MNKPKQENLFSLMDDRKNFLNVGVKYVSKINNAKRLIKEKKEKSCKKSFTNKIHCIIYMILCIIIIILLCIIFLGKNKDIYSVYPEAEDFLYVNTSELDEPKSLFILKEDHTEIKDKNKIRICYCIDGGLIYPTLVSMTSALDNNDKEKNVIIFYLFVPHNFDKRNVEVFDSLKKKYFVKIHYYMIPPRFNRLRKWTSGTATIYFKLYIPLVLPHLERILYLDGDTLVYQDLSELFNMDFNGNYAMGYPFHGVGMMDKWGIKLVNYINGGVILFNIKEIIKDNKDVELLSFSLKNNGRLYFLEQDALNIVFYNRTGLLPLKYGIYLFGNITTYRNTVKKYLRVELNETELIEALEKPALLHFAGCWPKIWTDKKYKNCFGDTSVCFRPHKDFYFYANKTDYAEKIMKIYLSKKKLDI
;
A
#
# COMPACT_ATOMS: atom_id res chain seq x y z
N MET A 1 -18.39 8.78 -3.60
CA MET A 1 -17.16 8.99 -2.80
C MET A 1 -15.98 8.57 -3.65
N ASN A 2 -15.25 9.57 -4.16
CA ASN A 2 -14.11 9.34 -5.03
C ASN A 2 -12.96 8.69 -4.27
N LYS A 3 -12.59 7.50 -4.69
CA LYS A 3 -11.41 6.78 -4.20
C LYS A 3 -10.17 7.36 -4.85
N PRO A 4 -9.08 7.58 -4.10
CA PRO A 4 -7.86 8.06 -4.71
C PRO A 4 -7.25 6.96 -5.56
N LYS A 5 -6.81 7.34 -6.71
CA LYS A 5 -5.85 6.58 -7.49
C LYS A 5 -4.55 6.55 -6.70
N GLN A 6 -4.00 5.38 -6.47
CA GLN A 6 -2.56 5.28 -6.27
C GLN A 6 -1.96 5.94 -7.51
N GLU A 7 -1.38 7.11 -7.34
CA GLU A 7 -0.60 7.72 -8.39
C GLU A 7 0.65 6.85 -8.55
N ASN A 8 0.55 5.90 -9.46
CA ASN A 8 1.70 5.20 -9.97
C ASN A 8 2.66 6.24 -10.56
N LEU A 9 3.94 5.99 -10.47
CA LEU A 9 4.95 6.75 -11.22
C LEU A 9 4.56 6.90 -12.71
N PHE A 10 3.77 5.95 -13.24
CA PHE A 10 3.18 5.99 -14.58
C PHE A 10 2.01 6.96 -14.70
N SER A 11 1.19 7.17 -13.65
CA SER A 11 0.13 8.20 -13.71
C SER A 11 0.74 9.59 -13.70
N LEU A 12 1.86 9.78 -13.01
CA LEU A 12 2.63 11.03 -13.07
C LEU A 12 3.23 11.30 -14.45
N MET A 13 3.54 10.26 -15.25
CA MET A 13 3.96 10.43 -16.66
C MET A 13 2.78 10.70 -17.59
N ASP A 14 1.62 10.09 -17.34
CA ASP A 14 0.40 10.38 -18.11
C ASP A 14 -0.20 11.72 -17.72
N ASP A 15 -0.13 12.13 -16.46
CA ASP A 15 -0.48 13.49 -16.06
C ASP A 15 0.45 14.54 -16.66
N ARG A 16 1.74 14.25 -16.85
CA ARG A 16 2.65 15.13 -17.62
C ARG A 16 2.27 15.21 -19.09
N LYS A 17 1.88 14.11 -19.74
CA LYS A 17 1.40 14.13 -21.14
C LYS A 17 0.07 14.88 -21.26
N ASN A 18 -0.85 14.66 -20.33
CA ASN A 18 -2.11 15.39 -20.28
C ASN A 18 -1.89 16.87 -19.98
N PHE A 19 -0.91 17.21 -19.14
CA PHE A 19 -0.56 18.59 -18.84
C PHE A 19 0.16 19.28 -20.02
N LEU A 20 1.05 18.58 -20.72
CA LEU A 20 1.66 19.06 -21.96
C LEU A 20 0.58 19.27 -23.02
N ASN A 21 -0.40 18.38 -23.14
CA ASN A 21 -1.52 18.53 -24.07
C ASN A 21 -2.46 19.69 -23.66
N VAL A 22 -2.67 19.91 -22.36
CA VAL A 22 -3.38 21.08 -21.86
C VAL A 22 -2.56 22.35 -22.13
N GLY A 23 -1.27 22.35 -21.86
CA GLY A 23 -0.35 23.44 -22.18
C GLY A 23 -0.33 23.76 -23.67
N VAL A 24 -0.24 22.76 -24.54
CA VAL A 24 -0.30 22.92 -26.02
C VAL A 24 -1.65 23.46 -26.46
N LYS A 25 -2.78 23.00 -25.87
CA LYS A 25 -4.11 23.57 -26.12
C LYS A 25 -4.22 25.04 -25.69
N TYR A 26 -3.61 25.41 -24.54
CA TYR A 26 -3.61 26.80 -24.11
C TYR A 26 -2.70 27.67 -24.97
N VAL A 27 -1.51 27.19 -25.36
CA VAL A 27 -0.60 27.87 -26.27
C VAL A 27 -1.28 28.05 -27.68
N SER A 28 -2.01 27.03 -28.15
CA SER A 28 -2.76 27.16 -29.40
C SER A 28 -3.91 28.17 -29.28
N LYS A 29 -4.63 28.21 -28.15
CA LYS A 29 -5.66 29.22 -27.86
C LYS A 29 -5.06 30.62 -27.77
N ILE A 30 -3.87 30.78 -27.18
CA ILE A 30 -3.14 32.07 -27.11
C ILE A 30 -2.66 32.49 -28.49
N ASN A 31 -2.17 31.57 -29.30
CA ASN A 31 -1.76 31.87 -30.68
C ASN A 31 -2.97 32.20 -31.56
N ASN A 32 -4.12 31.54 -31.39
CA ASN A 32 -5.37 31.92 -32.03
C ASN A 32 -5.89 33.27 -31.54
N ALA A 33 -5.78 33.59 -30.27
CA ALA A 33 -6.12 34.92 -29.73
C ALA A 33 -5.19 36.01 -30.31
N LYS A 34 -3.87 35.74 -30.43
CA LYS A 34 -2.91 36.65 -31.08
C LYS A 34 -3.25 36.86 -32.54
N ARG A 35 -3.66 35.82 -33.26
CA ARG A 35 -4.10 35.90 -34.68
C ARG A 35 -5.38 36.72 -34.80
N LEU A 36 -6.39 36.49 -33.94
CA LEU A 36 -7.63 37.27 -33.91
C LEU A 36 -7.39 38.74 -33.52
N ILE A 37 -6.41 39.00 -32.62
CA ILE A 37 -5.99 40.35 -32.28
C ILE A 37 -5.29 41.02 -33.46
N LYS A 38 -4.46 40.30 -34.24
CA LYS A 38 -3.80 40.79 -35.43
C LYS A 38 -4.81 41.10 -36.53
N GLU A 39 -5.74 40.20 -36.79
CA GLU A 39 -6.83 40.39 -37.78
C GLU A 39 -7.78 41.54 -37.40
N LYS A 40 -8.09 41.73 -36.08
CA LYS A 40 -8.83 42.91 -35.63
C LYS A 40 -8.03 44.20 -35.72
N LYS A 41 -6.70 44.17 -35.50
CA LYS A 41 -5.82 45.34 -35.72
C LYS A 41 -5.82 45.78 -37.19
N GLU A 42 -5.80 44.87 -38.13
CA GLU A 42 -5.85 45.20 -39.59
C GLU A 42 -7.21 45.77 -39.98
N LYS A 43 -8.31 45.35 -39.33
CA LYS A 43 -9.67 45.92 -39.59
C LYS A 43 -10.00 47.15 -38.78
N SER A 44 -9.26 47.47 -37.71
CA SER A 44 -9.61 48.54 -36.78
C SER A 44 -8.65 49.74 -36.76
N CYS A 45 -7.89 49.94 -37.84
CA CYS A 45 -6.99 51.07 -37.97
C CYS A 45 -7.70 52.44 -37.94
N LYS A 46 -9.01 52.47 -37.62
CA LYS A 46 -9.83 53.71 -37.53
C LYS A 46 -10.63 53.90 -36.24
N LYS A 47 -10.46 53.09 -35.19
CA LYS A 47 -11.19 53.31 -33.90
C LYS A 47 -10.30 53.22 -32.67
N SER A 48 -10.12 54.39 -32.10
CA SER A 48 -9.94 54.75 -30.67
C SER A 48 -8.85 54.05 -29.82
N PHE A 49 -7.98 54.91 -29.28
CA PHE A 49 -6.94 54.65 -28.25
C PHE A 49 -7.39 53.76 -27.08
N THR A 50 -8.68 53.83 -26.71
CA THR A 50 -9.30 53.03 -25.64
C THR A 50 -9.26 51.52 -25.92
N ASN A 51 -9.45 51.08 -27.17
CA ASN A 51 -9.41 49.67 -27.51
C ASN A 51 -8.00 49.07 -27.44
N LYS A 52 -6.95 49.88 -27.63
CA LYS A 52 -5.56 49.45 -27.47
C LYS A 52 -5.22 49.18 -26.01
N ILE A 53 -5.73 50.01 -25.08
CA ILE A 53 -5.52 49.82 -23.65
C ILE A 53 -6.19 48.54 -23.15
N HIS A 54 -7.42 48.26 -23.58
CA HIS A 54 -8.10 47.02 -23.20
C HIS A 54 -7.36 45.75 -23.73
N CYS A 55 -6.85 45.75 -24.94
CA CYS A 55 -6.05 44.65 -25.47
C CYS A 55 -4.76 44.41 -24.67
N ILE A 56 -4.09 45.50 -24.28
CA ILE A 56 -2.87 45.42 -23.44
C ILE A 56 -3.21 44.86 -22.04
N ILE A 57 -4.30 45.33 -21.44
CA ILE A 57 -4.76 44.82 -20.12
C ILE A 57 -5.11 43.32 -20.22
N TYR A 58 -5.82 42.90 -21.26
CA TYR A 58 -6.11 41.48 -21.46
C TYR A 58 -4.87 40.62 -21.65
N MET A 59 -3.87 41.11 -22.41
CA MET A 59 -2.58 40.38 -22.55
C MET A 59 -1.83 40.28 -21.22
N ILE A 60 -1.81 41.35 -20.45
CA ILE A 60 -1.18 41.35 -19.11
C ILE A 60 -1.90 40.37 -18.18
N LEU A 61 -3.24 40.36 -18.17
CA LEU A 61 -4.03 39.41 -17.38
C LEU A 61 -3.77 37.96 -17.81
N CYS A 62 -3.69 37.66 -19.09
CA CYS A 62 -3.35 36.33 -19.60
C CYS A 62 -1.94 35.90 -19.18
N ILE A 63 -0.97 36.82 -19.20
CA ILE A 63 0.40 36.54 -18.74
C ILE A 63 0.42 36.29 -17.23
N ILE A 64 -0.31 37.08 -16.43
CA ILE A 64 -0.43 36.89 -14.99
C ILE A 64 -1.08 35.53 -14.67
N ILE A 65 -2.15 35.15 -15.35
CA ILE A 65 -2.81 33.85 -15.18
C ILE A 65 -1.83 32.70 -15.53
N ILE A 66 -1.05 32.83 -16.60
CA ILE A 66 -0.04 31.82 -16.96
C ILE A 66 1.04 31.74 -15.89
N ILE A 67 1.52 32.86 -15.38
CA ILE A 67 2.52 32.91 -14.29
C ILE A 67 1.94 32.28 -13.02
N LEU A 68 0.70 32.60 -12.66
CA LEU A 68 0.01 32.00 -11.50
C LEU A 68 -0.19 30.49 -11.67
N LEU A 69 -0.58 30.04 -12.86
CA LEU A 69 -0.69 28.62 -13.15
C LEU A 69 0.68 27.92 -13.13
N CYS A 70 1.73 28.57 -13.62
CA CYS A 70 3.11 28.06 -13.51
C CYS A 70 3.58 28.04 -12.05
N ILE A 71 3.28 29.06 -11.25
CA ILE A 71 3.61 29.10 -9.81
C ILE A 71 2.87 28.01 -9.04
N ILE A 72 1.56 27.83 -9.30
CA ILE A 72 0.76 26.76 -8.69
C ILE A 72 1.29 25.39 -9.10
N PHE A 73 1.68 25.23 -10.37
CA PHE A 73 2.22 23.96 -10.89
C PHE A 73 3.64 23.69 -10.37
N LEU A 74 4.51 24.70 -10.40
CA LEU A 74 5.87 24.59 -9.85
C LEU A 74 5.83 24.50 -8.31
N GLY A 75 4.91 25.20 -7.65
CA GLY A 75 4.67 25.08 -6.22
C GLY A 75 4.20 23.69 -5.85
N LYS A 76 3.18 23.15 -6.52
CA LYS A 76 2.76 21.75 -6.31
C LYS A 76 3.86 20.72 -6.62
N ASN A 77 4.69 20.99 -7.63
CA ASN A 77 5.83 20.11 -7.92
C ASN A 77 7.00 20.32 -6.94
N LYS A 78 7.21 21.56 -6.44
CA LYS A 78 8.19 21.79 -5.37
C LYS A 78 7.76 21.09 -4.09
N ASP A 79 6.47 21.14 -3.73
CA ASP A 79 5.95 20.45 -2.54
C ASP A 79 6.08 18.93 -2.62
N ILE A 80 6.03 18.34 -3.82
CA ILE A 80 6.25 16.89 -4.00
C ILE A 80 7.75 16.53 -3.89
N TYR A 81 8.67 17.41 -4.26
CA TYR A 81 10.12 17.12 -4.27
C TYR A 81 10.91 17.84 -3.16
N SER A 82 10.38 18.92 -2.57
CA SER A 82 10.99 19.61 -1.44
C SER A 82 10.60 19.04 -0.07
N VAL A 83 9.76 17.98 -0.07
CA VAL A 83 9.26 17.33 1.16
C VAL A 83 10.26 16.34 1.73
N TYR A 84 11.31 15.97 0.98
CA TYR A 84 12.23 14.95 1.43
C TYR A 84 13.52 15.58 1.96
N PRO A 85 13.78 15.45 3.26
CA PRO A 85 15.03 15.90 3.86
C PRO A 85 16.18 15.07 3.29
N GLU A 86 17.38 15.62 3.30
CA GLU A 86 18.58 14.82 3.20
C GLU A 86 18.63 13.82 4.36
N ALA A 87 19.40 12.73 4.23
CA ALA A 87 19.42 11.66 5.24
C ALA A 87 19.77 12.17 6.65
N GLU A 88 20.50 13.28 6.72
CA GLU A 88 20.92 13.94 7.97
C GLU A 88 19.76 14.69 8.68
N ASP A 89 18.67 15.00 7.95
CA ASP A 89 17.51 15.72 8.50
C ASP A 89 16.49 14.80 9.19
N PHE A 90 16.68 13.48 9.17
CA PHE A 90 15.81 12.57 9.90
C PHE A 90 16.07 12.68 11.40
N LEU A 91 15.13 13.29 12.09
CA LEU A 91 15.23 13.53 13.53
C LEU A 91 14.81 12.28 14.30
N TYR A 92 15.72 11.76 15.13
CA TYR A 92 15.43 10.69 16.08
C TYR A 92 14.74 11.24 17.32
N VAL A 93 13.73 10.54 17.82
CA VAL A 93 12.91 10.98 18.95
C VAL A 93 13.40 10.40 20.26
N ASN A 94 13.22 11.16 21.31
CA ASN A 94 13.34 10.67 22.67
C ASN A 94 12.22 9.64 22.95
N THR A 95 12.59 8.45 23.38
CA THR A 95 11.73 7.26 23.51
C THR A 95 10.75 7.33 24.67
N SER A 96 10.94 8.26 25.61
CA SER A 96 10.10 8.42 26.82
C SER A 96 8.64 8.84 26.54
N GLU A 97 8.31 9.25 25.32
CA GLU A 97 6.95 9.66 24.94
C GLU A 97 6.06 8.49 24.51
N LEU A 98 6.56 7.27 24.48
CA LEU A 98 5.84 6.08 23.95
C LEU A 98 5.40 5.08 25.04
N ASP A 99 5.57 5.42 26.32
CA ASP A 99 5.15 4.57 27.44
C ASP A 99 3.61 4.52 27.54
N GLU A 100 3.00 3.68 26.71
CA GLU A 100 1.60 3.28 26.87
C GLU A 100 1.54 1.91 27.55
N PRO A 101 0.72 1.71 28.59
CA PRO A 101 0.60 0.41 29.25
C PRO A 101 0.16 -0.65 28.25
N LYS A 102 0.86 -1.78 28.18
CA LYS A 102 0.53 -2.91 27.26
C LYS A 102 -0.91 -3.41 27.43
N SER A 103 -1.50 -3.25 28.61
CA SER A 103 -2.90 -3.61 28.91
C SER A 103 -3.93 -2.82 28.09
N LEU A 104 -3.59 -1.64 27.57
CA LEU A 104 -4.49 -0.83 26.73
C LEU A 104 -4.68 -1.40 25.34
N PHE A 105 -3.82 -2.30 24.90
CA PHE A 105 -3.89 -2.87 23.54
C PHE A 105 -4.79 -4.12 23.48
N ILE A 106 -5.09 -4.79 24.59
CA ILE A 106 -5.83 -6.05 24.58
C ILE A 106 -7.34 -5.78 24.50
N LEU A 107 -7.98 -6.17 23.39
CA LEU A 107 -9.44 -6.20 23.26
C LEU A 107 -10.01 -7.58 23.61
N LYS A 108 -9.39 -8.64 23.11
CA LYS A 108 -9.78 -10.03 23.37
C LYS A 108 -8.61 -10.97 23.13
N GLU A 109 -8.28 -11.80 24.09
CA GLU A 109 -7.34 -12.90 23.92
C GLU A 109 -8.05 -14.25 23.85
N ASP A 110 -7.47 -15.17 23.11
CA ASP A 110 -7.93 -16.53 22.98
C ASP A 110 -6.95 -17.46 23.71
N HIS A 111 -7.41 -18.03 24.83
CA HIS A 111 -6.60 -18.88 25.70
C HIS A 111 -6.71 -20.36 25.35
N THR A 112 -7.29 -20.74 24.20
CA THR A 112 -7.35 -22.12 23.73
C THR A 112 -5.96 -22.76 23.75
N GLU A 113 -5.81 -23.89 24.40
CA GLU A 113 -4.54 -24.61 24.44
C GLU A 113 -4.24 -25.26 23.08
N ILE A 114 -3.00 -25.13 22.62
CA ILE A 114 -2.51 -25.76 21.40
C ILE A 114 -1.39 -26.71 21.78
N LYS A 115 -1.65 -28.02 21.60
CA LYS A 115 -0.69 -29.10 21.82
C LYS A 115 -0.21 -29.66 20.50
N ASP A 116 1.04 -30.09 20.47
CA ASP A 116 1.63 -30.96 19.42
C ASP A 116 1.54 -30.45 17.98
N LYS A 117 1.40 -29.11 17.78
CA LYS A 117 1.37 -28.51 16.44
C LYS A 117 2.32 -27.32 16.34
N ASN A 118 2.90 -27.13 15.17
CA ASN A 118 3.64 -25.90 14.86
C ASN A 118 2.69 -24.71 14.82
N LYS A 119 3.13 -23.58 15.35
CA LYS A 119 2.31 -22.37 15.49
C LYS A 119 2.73 -21.35 14.43
N ILE A 120 1.91 -21.18 13.39
CA ILE A 120 2.08 -20.12 12.39
C ILE A 120 1.31 -18.89 12.87
N ARG A 121 2.02 -17.80 13.16
CA ARG A 121 1.45 -16.56 13.69
C ARG A 121 1.32 -15.54 12.58
N ILE A 122 0.08 -15.07 12.36
CA ILE A 122 -0.24 -14.11 11.29
C ILE A 122 -0.93 -12.90 11.90
N CYS A 123 -0.46 -11.69 11.57
CA CYS A 123 -1.08 -10.44 11.97
C CYS A 123 -1.77 -9.76 10.78
N TYR A 124 -2.96 -9.21 11.02
CA TYR A 124 -3.66 -8.32 10.12
C TYR A 124 -4.00 -7.01 10.82
N CYS A 125 -3.93 -5.89 10.08
CA CYS A 125 -4.44 -4.60 10.51
C CYS A 125 -5.75 -4.30 9.79
N ILE A 126 -6.85 -4.13 10.54
CA ILE A 126 -8.19 -4.17 9.99
C ILE A 126 -8.95 -2.88 10.30
N ASP A 127 -9.55 -2.30 9.28
CA ASP A 127 -10.59 -1.27 9.43
C ASP A 127 -11.93 -1.74 8.87
N GLY A 128 -12.94 -0.88 9.01
CA GLY A 128 -14.32 -1.21 8.59
C GLY A 128 -14.46 -1.58 7.12
N GLY A 129 -13.59 -1.07 6.25
CA GLY A 129 -13.59 -1.36 4.81
C GLY A 129 -12.99 -2.71 4.43
N LEU A 130 -12.13 -3.27 5.31
CA LEU A 130 -11.36 -4.48 5.06
C LEU A 130 -11.84 -5.70 5.86
N ILE A 131 -12.92 -5.61 6.62
CA ILE A 131 -13.42 -6.73 7.45
C ILE A 131 -13.63 -7.99 6.60
N TYR A 132 -14.43 -7.91 5.55
CA TYR A 132 -14.72 -9.08 4.72
C TYR A 132 -13.56 -9.51 3.81
N PRO A 133 -12.81 -8.59 3.18
CA PRO A 133 -11.59 -8.97 2.47
C PRO A 133 -10.60 -9.71 3.37
N THR A 134 -10.38 -9.23 4.60
CA THR A 134 -9.51 -9.91 5.57
C THR A 134 -10.06 -11.27 5.99
N LEU A 135 -11.38 -11.39 6.22
CA LEU A 135 -12.01 -12.69 6.49
C LEU A 135 -11.72 -13.69 5.37
N VAL A 136 -11.81 -13.25 4.10
CA VAL A 136 -11.53 -14.10 2.93
C VAL A 136 -10.05 -14.47 2.87
N SER A 137 -9.15 -13.51 3.14
CA SER A 137 -7.70 -13.78 3.24
C SER A 137 -7.39 -14.81 4.33
N MET A 138 -7.94 -14.64 5.54
CA MET A 138 -7.78 -15.59 6.64
C MET A 138 -8.33 -16.98 6.28
N THR A 139 -9.47 -17.02 5.59
CA THR A 139 -10.07 -18.28 5.12
C THR A 139 -9.15 -18.99 4.13
N SER A 140 -8.54 -18.25 3.19
CA SER A 140 -7.59 -18.82 2.24
C SER A 140 -6.35 -19.39 2.94
N ALA A 141 -5.83 -18.70 3.95
CA ALA A 141 -4.71 -19.19 4.76
C ALA A 141 -5.05 -20.47 5.51
N LEU A 142 -6.24 -20.52 6.14
CA LEU A 142 -6.70 -21.69 6.89
C LEU A 142 -6.99 -22.90 5.99
N ASP A 143 -7.51 -22.65 4.81
CA ASP A 143 -7.89 -23.71 3.85
C ASP A 143 -6.68 -24.38 3.22
N ASN A 144 -5.62 -23.63 2.97
CA ASN A 144 -4.37 -24.11 2.38
C ASN A 144 -3.28 -24.48 3.42
N ASN A 145 -3.60 -24.40 4.71
CA ASN A 145 -2.71 -24.82 5.78
C ASN A 145 -2.67 -26.36 5.94
N ASP A 146 -1.49 -26.93 6.16
CA ASP A 146 -1.37 -28.33 6.60
C ASP A 146 -1.88 -28.48 8.05
N LYS A 147 -3.17 -28.77 8.16
CA LYS A 147 -3.90 -28.84 9.44
C LYS A 147 -3.42 -29.95 10.36
N GLU A 148 -2.73 -30.96 9.82
CA GLU A 148 -2.18 -32.06 10.62
C GLU A 148 -0.92 -31.60 11.37
N LYS A 149 -0.10 -30.79 10.75
CA LYS A 149 1.18 -30.33 11.31
C LYS A 149 1.10 -28.98 11.98
N ASN A 150 0.24 -28.09 11.45
CA ASN A 150 0.26 -26.67 11.79
C ASN A 150 -1.06 -26.19 12.37
N VAL A 151 -1.00 -25.16 13.20
CA VAL A 151 -2.14 -24.36 13.60
C VAL A 151 -1.83 -22.89 13.33
N ILE A 152 -2.81 -22.17 12.75
CA ILE A 152 -2.70 -20.74 12.55
C ILE A 152 -3.25 -19.99 13.76
N ILE A 153 -2.49 -19.00 14.22
CA ILE A 153 -2.87 -18.06 15.27
C ILE A 153 -2.93 -16.68 14.65
N PHE A 154 -4.10 -16.08 14.61
CA PHE A 154 -4.28 -14.73 14.12
C PHE A 154 -4.19 -13.68 15.23
N TYR A 155 -3.55 -12.56 14.91
CA TYR A 155 -3.45 -11.36 15.71
C TYR A 155 -4.10 -10.23 14.92
N LEU A 156 -5.26 -9.75 15.34
CA LEU A 156 -6.03 -8.73 14.62
C LEU A 156 -5.85 -7.38 15.31
N PHE A 157 -5.19 -6.46 14.65
CA PHE A 157 -5.01 -5.09 15.11
C PHE A 157 -6.12 -4.22 14.55
N VAL A 158 -6.90 -3.63 15.45
CA VAL A 158 -8.12 -2.90 15.14
C VAL A 158 -8.07 -1.47 15.71
N PRO A 159 -8.77 -0.50 15.10
CA PRO A 159 -8.81 0.86 15.63
C PRO A 159 -9.60 0.93 16.94
N HIS A 160 -9.35 1.97 17.73
CA HIS A 160 -10.00 2.20 19.01
C HIS A 160 -11.54 2.31 18.94
N ASN A 161 -12.08 2.66 17.77
CA ASN A 161 -13.52 2.73 17.49
C ASN A 161 -14.04 1.49 16.75
N PHE A 162 -13.35 0.36 16.83
CA PHE A 162 -13.75 -0.88 16.18
C PHE A 162 -15.10 -1.39 16.75
N ASP A 163 -16.02 -1.67 15.86
CA ASP A 163 -17.31 -2.23 16.24
C ASP A 163 -17.11 -3.69 16.73
N LYS A 164 -17.34 -3.92 18.01
CA LYS A 164 -17.17 -5.23 18.65
C LYS A 164 -18.01 -6.34 18.02
N ARG A 165 -19.11 -6.00 17.34
CA ARG A 165 -19.92 -6.97 16.56
C ARG A 165 -19.11 -7.61 15.43
N ASN A 166 -18.06 -6.95 14.93
CA ASN A 166 -17.18 -7.54 13.93
C ASN A 166 -16.27 -8.64 14.49
N VAL A 167 -16.11 -8.77 15.79
CA VAL A 167 -15.42 -9.93 16.41
C VAL A 167 -16.09 -11.24 16.01
N GLU A 168 -17.43 -11.27 15.97
CA GLU A 168 -18.20 -12.44 15.58
C GLU A 168 -17.96 -12.86 14.12
N VAL A 169 -17.65 -11.88 13.25
CA VAL A 169 -17.33 -12.14 11.84
C VAL A 169 -16.09 -13.02 11.72
N PHE A 170 -15.03 -12.69 12.44
CA PHE A 170 -13.80 -13.47 12.41
C PHE A 170 -13.88 -14.73 13.26
N ASP A 171 -14.54 -14.67 14.41
CA ASP A 171 -14.74 -15.83 15.29
C ASP A 171 -15.61 -16.93 14.62
N SER A 172 -16.37 -16.60 13.58
CA SER A 172 -17.11 -17.61 12.78
C SER A 172 -16.17 -18.68 12.18
N LEU A 173 -14.90 -18.31 11.93
CA LEU A 173 -13.90 -19.27 11.42
C LEU A 173 -13.66 -20.45 12.40
N LYS A 174 -13.84 -20.24 13.69
CA LYS A 174 -13.69 -21.29 14.73
C LYS A 174 -14.71 -22.42 14.62
N LYS A 175 -15.81 -22.20 13.88
CA LYS A 175 -16.81 -23.24 13.62
C LYS A 175 -16.31 -24.29 12.65
N LYS A 176 -15.35 -23.94 11.75
CA LYS A 176 -14.86 -24.80 10.68
C LYS A 176 -13.40 -25.19 10.83
N TYR A 177 -12.63 -24.35 11.53
CA TYR A 177 -11.18 -24.51 11.65
C TYR A 177 -10.75 -24.50 13.12
N PHE A 178 -9.74 -25.31 13.42
CA PHE A 178 -9.04 -25.17 14.69
C PHE A 178 -8.05 -24.00 14.58
N VAL A 179 -8.43 -22.84 15.12
CA VAL A 179 -7.73 -21.57 15.00
C VAL A 179 -7.85 -20.74 16.26
N LYS A 180 -6.78 -19.99 16.60
CA LYS A 180 -6.83 -18.97 17.66
C LYS A 180 -6.89 -17.59 17.02
N ILE A 181 -7.64 -16.68 17.65
CA ILE A 181 -7.78 -15.31 17.20
C ILE A 181 -7.68 -14.36 18.39
N HIS A 182 -6.65 -13.53 18.41
CA HIS A 182 -6.44 -12.48 19.37
C HIS A 182 -6.78 -11.11 18.73
N TYR A 183 -7.32 -10.20 19.53
CA TYR A 183 -7.72 -8.87 19.08
C TYR A 183 -7.01 -7.82 19.94
N TYR A 184 -6.34 -6.89 19.29
CA TYR A 184 -5.62 -5.79 19.91
C TYR A 184 -6.14 -4.47 19.37
N MET A 185 -6.55 -3.58 20.27
CA MET A 185 -7.05 -2.25 19.92
C MET A 185 -5.90 -1.27 19.92
N ILE A 186 -5.62 -0.68 18.77
CA ILE A 186 -4.51 0.26 18.60
C ILE A 186 -4.99 1.69 18.90
N PRO A 187 -4.24 2.46 19.73
CA PRO A 187 -4.58 3.83 20.08
C PRO A 187 -4.68 4.75 18.86
N PRO A 188 -5.44 5.86 18.95
CA PRO A 188 -5.68 6.77 17.83
C PRO A 188 -4.49 7.66 17.47
N ARG A 189 -3.30 7.44 18.02
CA ARG A 189 -2.09 8.25 17.84
C ARG A 189 -1.79 8.52 16.36
N PHE A 190 -1.94 7.52 15.51
CA PHE A 190 -1.71 7.65 14.07
C PHE A 190 -2.86 8.28 13.27
N ASN A 191 -3.98 8.62 13.90
CA ASN A 191 -5.11 9.22 13.17
C ASN A 191 -4.76 10.58 12.53
N ARG A 192 -3.78 11.29 13.06
CA ARG A 192 -3.32 12.60 12.56
C ARG A 192 -2.29 12.47 11.44
N LEU A 193 -1.75 11.27 11.21
CA LEU A 193 -0.74 11.07 10.19
C LEU A 193 -1.32 11.15 8.79
N ARG A 194 -0.46 11.52 7.84
CA ARG A 194 -0.79 11.49 6.42
C ARG A 194 -1.25 10.09 6.02
N LYS A 195 -2.26 10.04 5.16
CA LYS A 195 -2.85 8.80 4.65
C LYS A 195 -3.00 8.96 3.14
N TRP A 196 -3.05 7.85 2.44
CA TRP A 196 -3.59 7.86 1.08
C TRP A 196 -5.02 8.40 1.13
N THR A 197 -5.45 9.12 0.11
CA THR A 197 -6.75 9.82 0.07
C THR A 197 -7.97 8.94 0.41
N SER A 198 -7.87 7.62 0.28
CA SER A 198 -8.89 6.64 0.73
C SER A 198 -8.43 5.76 1.89
N GLY A 199 -7.21 6.00 2.38
CA GLY A 199 -6.63 5.16 3.42
C GLY A 199 -7.09 5.57 4.81
N THR A 200 -7.01 4.61 5.72
CA THR A 200 -7.20 4.84 7.15
C THR A 200 -5.85 4.81 7.87
N ALA A 201 -5.84 5.17 9.16
CA ALA A 201 -4.62 5.08 9.97
C ALA A 201 -4.15 3.63 10.21
N THR A 202 -4.96 2.65 9.87
CA THR A 202 -4.66 1.22 10.08
C THR A 202 -3.45 0.74 9.32
N ILE A 203 -3.04 1.42 8.24
CA ILE A 203 -1.79 1.12 7.55
C ILE A 203 -0.56 1.21 8.46
N TYR A 204 -0.60 2.10 9.48
CA TYR A 204 0.49 2.28 10.43
C TYR A 204 0.47 1.27 11.58
N PHE A 205 -0.62 0.52 11.78
CA PHE A 205 -0.76 -0.37 12.94
C PHE A 205 0.25 -1.50 12.95
N LYS A 206 0.73 -1.93 11.78
CA LYS A 206 1.81 -2.92 11.68
C LYS A 206 3.09 -2.50 12.39
N LEU A 207 3.31 -1.19 12.54
CA LEU A 207 4.47 -0.66 13.25
C LEU A 207 4.42 -0.90 14.76
N TYR A 208 3.22 -1.15 15.31
CA TYR A 208 3.04 -1.54 16.70
C TYR A 208 3.30 -3.02 16.97
N ILE A 209 3.43 -3.85 15.95
CA ILE A 209 3.57 -5.31 16.12
C ILE A 209 4.69 -5.66 17.12
N PRO A 210 5.93 -5.15 16.96
CA PRO A 210 7.00 -5.50 17.89
C PRO A 210 6.73 -5.01 19.32
N LEU A 211 6.13 -3.83 19.49
CA LEU A 211 5.83 -3.26 20.81
C LEU A 211 4.70 -4.01 21.53
N VAL A 212 3.64 -4.39 20.80
CA VAL A 212 2.45 -5.05 21.36
C VAL A 212 2.71 -6.54 21.64
N LEU A 213 3.53 -7.17 20.81
CA LEU A 213 3.80 -8.61 20.85
C LEU A 213 5.29 -8.93 21.10
N PRO A 214 5.96 -8.29 22.10
CA PRO A 214 7.40 -8.44 22.33
C PRO A 214 7.81 -9.84 22.79
N HIS A 215 6.85 -10.67 23.22
CA HIS A 215 7.06 -12.04 23.65
C HIS A 215 7.15 -13.04 22.49
N LEU A 216 6.86 -12.61 21.27
CA LEU A 216 6.99 -13.45 20.08
C LEU A 216 8.41 -13.34 19.52
N GLU A 217 8.91 -14.46 18.98
CA GLU A 217 10.19 -14.43 18.25
C GLU A 217 9.99 -13.88 16.84
N ARG A 218 8.88 -14.28 16.18
CA ARG A 218 8.54 -13.91 14.82
C ARG A 218 7.03 -13.86 14.59
N ILE A 219 6.62 -13.09 13.58
CA ILE A 219 5.23 -13.02 13.13
C ILE A 219 5.18 -12.65 11.64
N LEU A 220 4.27 -13.25 10.90
CA LEU A 220 3.97 -12.88 9.52
C LEU A 220 2.87 -11.82 9.51
N TYR A 221 3.14 -10.66 8.94
CA TYR A 221 2.14 -9.64 8.68
C TYR A 221 1.61 -9.79 7.26
N LEU A 222 0.29 -9.73 7.11
CA LEU A 222 -0.39 -9.72 5.81
C LEU A 222 -1.38 -8.55 5.75
N ASP A 223 -1.40 -7.84 4.60
CA ASP A 223 -2.48 -6.91 4.30
C ASP A 223 -3.79 -7.68 4.02
N GLY A 224 -4.94 -7.09 4.35
CA GLY A 224 -6.26 -7.72 4.20
C GLY A 224 -6.67 -7.99 2.74
N ASP A 225 -5.91 -7.49 1.77
CA ASP A 225 -6.08 -7.73 0.33
C ASP A 225 -5.04 -8.73 -0.22
N THR A 226 -4.79 -9.78 0.54
CA THR A 226 -3.95 -10.92 0.14
C THR A 226 -4.80 -12.19 -0.04
N LEU A 227 -4.32 -13.13 -0.85
CA LEU A 227 -4.85 -14.50 -0.92
C LEU A 227 -3.69 -15.48 -0.81
N VAL A 228 -3.88 -16.48 0.05
CA VAL A 228 -2.92 -17.57 0.29
C VAL A 228 -3.34 -18.78 -0.52
N TYR A 229 -2.40 -19.39 -1.23
CA TYR A 229 -2.63 -20.54 -2.12
C TYR A 229 -1.87 -21.80 -1.71
N GLN A 230 -0.88 -21.67 -0.81
CA GLN A 230 -0.08 -22.78 -0.30
C GLN A 230 0.12 -22.66 1.20
N ASP A 231 0.58 -23.75 1.83
CA ASP A 231 0.97 -23.72 3.24
C ASP A 231 2.08 -22.70 3.50
N LEU A 232 1.93 -21.93 4.58
CA LEU A 232 2.84 -20.85 4.93
C LEU A 232 3.97 -21.26 5.88
N SER A 233 4.08 -22.52 6.24
CA SER A 233 5.09 -22.97 7.20
C SER A 233 6.53 -22.77 6.71
N GLU A 234 6.78 -22.98 5.41
CA GLU A 234 8.09 -22.68 4.81
C GLU A 234 8.43 -21.19 4.95
N LEU A 235 7.51 -20.29 4.57
CA LEU A 235 7.68 -18.85 4.72
C LEU A 235 7.91 -18.46 6.18
N PHE A 236 7.03 -18.96 7.07
CA PHE A 236 7.08 -18.61 8.48
C PHE A 236 8.38 -19.02 9.16
N ASN A 237 8.99 -20.13 8.74
CA ASN A 237 10.21 -20.68 9.32
C ASN A 237 11.50 -20.25 8.60
N MET A 238 11.42 -19.38 7.59
CA MET A 238 12.61 -18.88 6.90
C MET A 238 13.63 -18.26 7.86
N ASP A 239 14.92 -18.45 7.55
CA ASP A 239 16.00 -17.82 8.27
C ASP A 239 16.04 -16.32 7.91
N PHE A 240 16.13 -15.49 8.92
CA PHE A 240 16.25 -14.05 8.74
C PHE A 240 17.62 -13.60 8.26
N ASN A 241 18.65 -14.43 8.40
CA ASN A 241 20.04 -14.07 8.06
C ASN A 241 20.46 -12.70 8.67
N GLY A 242 20.05 -12.46 9.92
CA GLY A 242 20.33 -11.22 10.63
C GLY A 242 19.42 -10.03 10.28
N ASN A 243 18.44 -10.18 9.40
CA ASN A 243 17.51 -9.12 9.06
C ASN A 243 16.43 -8.91 10.15
N TYR A 244 15.94 -7.67 10.28
CA TYR A 244 14.78 -7.33 11.13
C TYR A 244 13.47 -7.73 10.50
N ALA A 245 13.40 -7.67 9.17
CA ALA A 245 12.20 -8.04 8.44
C ALA A 245 12.56 -8.61 7.07
N MET A 246 11.68 -9.47 6.57
CA MET A 246 11.73 -9.97 5.19
C MET A 246 10.40 -9.67 4.50
N GLY A 247 10.48 -9.23 3.26
CA GLY A 247 9.31 -8.91 2.44
C GLY A 247 9.62 -9.08 0.96
N TYR A 248 8.60 -9.05 0.10
CA TYR A 248 8.87 -9.08 -1.31
C TYR A 248 9.35 -7.70 -1.82
N PRO A 249 10.18 -7.68 -2.89
CA PRO A 249 10.82 -6.46 -3.36
C PRO A 249 9.80 -5.47 -3.92
N PHE A 250 10.03 -4.17 -3.66
CA PHE A 250 9.20 -3.07 -4.15
C PHE A 250 10.04 -1.95 -4.75
N HIS A 251 9.46 -1.14 -5.62
CA HIS A 251 10.17 -0.13 -6.43
C HIS A 251 10.62 1.14 -5.66
N GLY A 252 10.59 1.14 -4.33
CA GLY A 252 10.96 2.28 -3.50
C GLY A 252 12.44 2.66 -3.50
N VAL A 253 13.35 1.75 -3.90
CA VAL A 253 14.81 1.99 -3.88
C VAL A 253 15.20 3.29 -4.60
N GLY A 254 14.66 3.53 -5.79
CA GLY A 254 14.98 4.74 -6.56
C GLY A 254 14.44 6.03 -5.94
N MET A 255 13.45 5.94 -5.06
CA MET A 255 12.96 7.08 -4.25
C MET A 255 13.93 7.37 -3.11
N MET A 256 14.42 6.33 -2.42
CA MET A 256 15.40 6.46 -1.34
C MET A 256 16.71 7.08 -1.81
N ASP A 257 17.17 6.72 -3.01
CA ASP A 257 18.36 7.33 -3.62
C ASP A 257 18.25 8.85 -3.78
N LYS A 258 17.05 9.36 -4.11
CA LYS A 258 16.80 10.79 -4.24
C LYS A 258 16.93 11.53 -2.90
N TRP A 259 16.83 10.81 -1.80
CA TRP A 259 16.99 11.32 -0.44
C TRP A 259 18.40 11.05 0.12
N GLY A 260 19.32 10.60 -0.72
CA GLY A 260 20.66 10.25 -0.28
C GLY A 260 20.74 8.93 0.53
N ILE A 261 19.60 8.20 0.68
CA ILE A 261 19.53 6.96 1.44
C ILE A 261 19.77 5.81 0.48
N LYS A 262 20.96 5.20 0.58
CA LYS A 262 21.34 4.06 -0.26
C LYS A 262 20.89 2.75 0.39
N LEU A 263 19.69 2.29 0.05
CA LEU A 263 19.21 0.98 0.48
C LEU A 263 19.68 -0.12 -0.48
N VAL A 264 20.05 -1.27 0.08
CA VAL A 264 20.31 -2.49 -0.69
C VAL A 264 18.99 -3.07 -1.17
N ASN A 265 18.02 -3.22 -0.26
CA ASN A 265 16.70 -3.72 -0.52
C ASN A 265 15.64 -2.71 -0.09
N TYR A 266 14.50 -2.72 -0.78
CA TYR A 266 13.28 -2.04 -0.36
C TYR A 266 12.14 -3.03 -0.46
N ILE A 267 11.57 -3.39 0.69
CA ILE A 267 10.48 -4.36 0.79
C ILE A 267 9.12 -3.69 0.79
N ASN A 268 8.11 -4.38 0.24
CA ASN A 268 6.71 -3.95 0.31
C ASN A 268 6.17 -4.09 1.74
N GLY A 269 5.26 -3.19 2.11
CA GLY A 269 4.66 -3.14 3.44
C GLY A 269 3.50 -4.11 3.69
N GLY A 270 3.05 -4.87 2.69
CA GLY A 270 1.82 -5.68 2.80
C GLY A 270 2.03 -7.17 3.04
N VAL A 271 3.25 -7.66 2.89
CA VAL A 271 3.66 -9.02 3.28
C VAL A 271 5.02 -8.94 3.93
N ILE A 272 5.07 -9.10 5.25
CA ILE A 272 6.30 -8.92 6.03
C ILE A 272 6.43 -10.04 7.05
N LEU A 273 7.53 -10.77 7.00
CA LEU A 273 7.95 -11.63 8.11
C LEU A 273 8.83 -10.80 9.05
N PHE A 274 8.36 -10.50 10.25
CA PHE A 274 9.07 -9.74 11.27
C PHE A 274 9.90 -10.64 12.19
N ASN A 275 11.15 -10.27 12.43
CA ASN A 275 12.04 -10.82 13.45
C ASN A 275 11.92 -10.00 14.74
N ILE A 276 10.86 -10.26 15.49
CA ILE A 276 10.52 -9.47 16.68
C ILE A 276 11.69 -9.47 17.69
N LYS A 277 12.33 -10.61 17.87
CA LYS A 277 13.45 -10.76 18.79
C LYS A 277 14.60 -9.79 18.50
N GLU A 278 15.04 -9.70 17.25
CA GLU A 278 16.13 -8.78 16.87
C GLU A 278 15.69 -7.32 16.87
N ILE A 279 14.43 -7.03 16.49
CA ILE A 279 13.86 -5.69 16.51
C ILE A 279 13.87 -5.14 17.95
N ILE A 280 13.39 -5.92 18.93
CA ILE A 280 13.35 -5.51 20.33
C ILE A 280 14.76 -5.38 20.91
N LYS A 281 15.62 -6.35 20.65
CA LYS A 281 17.02 -6.35 21.12
C LYS A 281 17.75 -5.06 20.76
N ASP A 282 17.51 -4.53 19.56
CA ASP A 282 18.17 -3.34 19.03
C ASP A 282 17.31 -2.06 19.18
N ASN A 283 16.21 -2.10 19.98
CA ASN A 283 15.24 -1.01 20.24
C ASN A 283 14.62 -0.41 18.97
N LYS A 284 14.53 -1.20 17.90
CA LYS A 284 13.99 -0.74 16.62
C LYS A 284 12.47 -0.60 16.61
N ASP A 285 11.76 -1.21 17.54
CA ASP A 285 10.32 -1.07 17.76
C ASP A 285 9.94 0.37 18.13
N VAL A 286 10.66 0.95 19.09
CA VAL A 286 10.44 2.32 19.55
C VAL A 286 10.91 3.32 18.49
N GLU A 287 12.09 3.08 17.89
CA GLU A 287 12.63 3.91 16.82
C GLU A 287 11.65 3.98 15.63
N LEU A 288 11.07 2.86 15.21
CA LEU A 288 10.14 2.78 14.09
C LEU A 288 8.89 3.63 14.29
N LEU A 289 8.27 3.56 15.49
CA LEU A 289 7.12 4.38 15.82
C LEU A 289 7.47 5.87 15.88
N SER A 290 8.55 6.19 16.56
CA SER A 290 9.04 7.56 16.74
C SER A 290 9.37 8.21 15.41
N PHE A 291 10.13 7.50 14.57
CA PHE A 291 10.49 7.94 13.23
C PHE A 291 9.24 8.23 12.38
N SER A 292 8.26 7.32 12.40
CA SER A 292 7.02 7.47 11.63
C SER A 292 6.20 8.68 12.08
N LEU A 293 6.12 8.93 13.39
CA LEU A 293 5.39 10.10 13.92
C LEU A 293 6.05 11.42 13.54
N LYS A 294 7.37 11.52 13.61
CA LYS A 294 8.10 12.76 13.30
C LYS A 294 8.19 13.06 11.81
N ASN A 295 8.37 12.04 10.98
CA ASN A 295 8.65 12.21 9.56
C ASN A 295 7.43 12.00 8.66
N ASN A 296 6.23 11.92 9.21
CA ASN A 296 5.00 11.56 8.50
C ASN A 296 4.74 12.38 7.21
N GLY A 297 4.93 13.70 7.25
CA GLY A 297 4.73 14.57 6.08
C GLY A 297 5.77 14.37 4.98
N ARG A 298 6.86 13.67 5.27
CA ARG A 298 8.04 13.50 4.40
C ARG A 298 8.11 12.13 3.74
N LEU A 299 7.35 11.14 4.24
CA LEU A 299 7.35 9.76 3.76
C LEU A 299 6.40 9.61 2.57
N TYR A 300 6.90 9.21 1.42
CA TYR A 300 6.11 9.04 0.20
C TYR A 300 5.20 7.82 0.27
N PHE A 301 5.78 6.66 0.58
CA PHE A 301 5.06 5.41 0.81
C PHE A 301 4.70 5.18 2.28
N LEU A 302 4.59 6.26 3.07
CA LEU A 302 4.08 6.26 4.45
C LEU A 302 4.86 5.30 5.36
N GLU A 303 4.17 4.37 6.01
CA GLU A 303 4.74 3.39 6.92
C GLU A 303 5.76 2.45 6.27
N GLN A 304 5.61 2.21 4.96
CA GLN A 304 6.53 1.36 4.21
C GLN A 304 7.92 2.01 4.10
N ASP A 305 7.97 3.33 3.86
CA ASP A 305 9.24 4.08 3.89
C ASP A 305 9.87 4.03 5.28
N ALA A 306 9.07 4.23 6.32
CA ALA A 306 9.57 4.19 7.69
C ALA A 306 10.21 2.84 8.02
N LEU A 307 9.57 1.73 7.65
CA LEU A 307 10.13 0.38 7.82
C LEU A 307 11.47 0.23 7.12
N ASN A 308 11.55 0.60 5.84
CA ASN A 308 12.74 0.42 5.04
C ASN A 308 13.89 1.33 5.50
N ILE A 309 13.60 2.52 6.00
CA ILE A 309 14.62 3.47 6.50
C ILE A 309 15.13 3.03 7.87
N VAL A 310 14.23 2.74 8.82
CA VAL A 310 14.61 2.38 10.19
C VAL A 310 15.31 1.01 10.23
N PHE A 311 14.91 0.09 9.37
CA PHE A 311 15.55 -1.21 9.23
C PHE A 311 16.70 -1.20 8.21
N TYR A 312 17.29 -0.05 7.99
CA TYR A 312 18.34 0.21 7.00
C TYR A 312 19.30 -0.96 6.84
N ASN A 313 19.41 -1.47 5.61
CA ASN A 313 20.26 -2.60 5.22
C ASN A 313 20.07 -3.90 6.04
N ARG A 314 19.00 -4.00 6.84
CA ARG A 314 18.59 -5.21 7.54
C ARG A 314 17.15 -5.62 7.17
N THR A 315 16.80 -5.42 5.88
CA THR A 315 15.61 -5.97 5.22
C THR A 315 16.04 -7.05 4.23
N GLY A 316 15.46 -8.24 4.37
CA GLY A 316 15.68 -9.38 3.47
C GLY A 316 14.57 -9.49 2.42
N LEU A 317 14.88 -10.13 1.29
CA LEU A 317 13.91 -10.39 0.24
C LEU A 317 13.31 -11.79 0.43
N LEU A 318 11.98 -11.88 0.30
CA LEU A 318 11.27 -13.16 0.19
C LEU A 318 11.33 -13.67 -1.24
N PRO A 319 11.31 -15.00 -1.45
CA PRO A 319 11.11 -15.59 -2.76
C PRO A 319 9.83 -15.05 -3.44
N LEU A 320 9.87 -14.88 -4.75
CA LEU A 320 8.80 -14.21 -5.51
C LEU A 320 7.43 -14.87 -5.33
N LYS A 321 7.37 -16.18 -5.11
CA LYS A 321 6.11 -16.91 -4.86
C LYS A 321 5.30 -16.37 -3.67
N TYR A 322 5.91 -15.60 -2.75
CA TYR A 322 5.27 -15.05 -1.55
C TYR A 322 4.86 -13.57 -1.68
N GLY A 323 4.92 -12.99 -2.86
CA GLY A 323 4.61 -11.58 -2.97
C GLY A 323 4.53 -11.08 -4.40
N ILE A 324 3.97 -11.86 -5.29
CA ILE A 324 3.67 -11.34 -6.61
C ILE A 324 2.52 -10.34 -6.45
N TYR A 325 2.82 -9.09 -6.73
CA TYR A 325 1.79 -8.08 -6.90
C TYR A 325 1.54 -7.86 -8.40
N LEU A 326 0.28 -7.86 -8.78
CA LEU A 326 -0.11 -7.89 -10.18
C LEU A 326 -0.17 -6.47 -10.75
N PHE A 327 0.94 -6.00 -11.34
CA PHE A 327 0.95 -4.79 -12.16
C PHE A 327 1.11 -5.13 -13.63
N GLY A 328 -0.01 -5.17 -14.34
CA GLY A 328 0.04 -5.34 -15.79
C GLY A 328 0.53 -6.72 -16.25
N ASN A 329 1.25 -6.75 -17.35
CA ASN A 329 1.80 -7.98 -17.91
C ASN A 329 3.23 -8.26 -17.41
N ILE A 330 3.76 -9.46 -17.72
CA ILE A 330 5.11 -9.89 -17.32
C ILE A 330 6.20 -8.93 -17.79
N THR A 331 6.06 -8.33 -18.97
CA THR A 331 7.01 -7.36 -19.52
C THR A 331 7.04 -6.11 -18.65
N THR A 332 5.87 -5.62 -18.22
CA THR A 332 5.76 -4.48 -17.30
C THR A 332 6.38 -4.85 -15.95
N TYR A 333 6.12 -6.04 -15.43
CA TYR A 333 6.70 -6.52 -14.19
C TYR A 333 8.23 -6.61 -14.29
N ARG A 334 8.78 -7.27 -15.32
CA ARG A 334 10.22 -7.37 -15.58
C ARG A 334 10.90 -5.98 -15.68
N ASN A 335 10.30 -5.07 -16.45
CA ASN A 335 10.84 -3.73 -16.63
C ASN A 335 10.82 -2.93 -15.32
N THR A 336 9.77 -3.07 -14.54
CA THR A 336 9.65 -2.45 -13.22
C THR A 336 10.70 -3.00 -12.26
N VAL A 337 10.83 -4.31 -12.19
CA VAL A 337 11.83 -4.96 -11.33
C VAL A 337 13.24 -4.57 -11.75
N LYS A 338 13.61 -4.74 -13.01
CA LYS A 338 14.95 -4.40 -13.51
C LYS A 338 15.29 -2.92 -13.28
N LYS A 339 14.33 -2.03 -13.49
CA LYS A 339 14.56 -0.57 -13.38
C LYS A 339 14.63 -0.08 -11.93
N TYR A 340 13.82 -0.66 -11.03
CA TYR A 340 13.59 -0.07 -9.71
C TYR A 340 14.06 -0.93 -8.54
N LEU A 341 14.29 -2.23 -8.74
CA LEU A 341 14.65 -3.12 -7.64
C LEU A 341 16.15 -3.42 -7.58
N ARG A 342 16.92 -3.07 -8.62
CA ARG A 342 18.34 -3.40 -8.72
C ARG A 342 18.66 -4.90 -8.49
N VAL A 343 17.65 -5.74 -8.55
CA VAL A 343 17.76 -7.21 -8.42
C VAL A 343 17.67 -7.79 -9.82
N GLU A 344 18.62 -8.63 -10.17
CA GLU A 344 18.47 -9.47 -11.36
C GLU A 344 17.40 -10.52 -11.05
N LEU A 345 16.29 -10.45 -11.77
CA LEU A 345 15.26 -11.48 -11.68
C LEU A 345 15.76 -12.74 -12.35
N ASN A 346 15.78 -13.82 -11.58
CA ASN A 346 15.85 -15.16 -12.16
C ASN A 346 14.52 -15.43 -12.89
N GLU A 347 14.59 -15.55 -14.22
CA GLU A 347 13.42 -15.73 -15.06
C GLU A 347 12.68 -17.03 -14.76
N THR A 348 13.42 -18.09 -14.44
CA THR A 348 12.86 -19.38 -14.03
C THR A 348 12.07 -19.23 -12.73
N GLU A 349 12.63 -18.58 -11.73
CA GLU A 349 11.95 -18.30 -10.45
C GLU A 349 10.68 -17.47 -10.66
N LEU A 350 10.73 -16.47 -11.56
CA LEU A 350 9.56 -15.67 -11.87
C LEU A 350 8.45 -16.49 -12.51
N ILE A 351 8.77 -17.34 -13.49
CA ILE A 351 7.80 -18.21 -14.15
C ILE A 351 7.19 -19.19 -13.14
N GLU A 352 8.02 -19.86 -12.34
CA GLU A 352 7.56 -20.77 -11.29
C GLU A 352 6.65 -20.09 -10.28
N ALA A 353 7.02 -18.87 -9.86
CA ALA A 353 6.22 -18.08 -8.93
C ALA A 353 4.86 -17.68 -9.53
N LEU A 354 4.81 -17.39 -10.83
CA LEU A 354 3.57 -17.08 -11.55
C LEU A 354 2.68 -18.31 -11.75
N GLU A 355 3.27 -19.46 -12.02
CA GLU A 355 2.54 -20.72 -12.22
C GLU A 355 2.00 -21.29 -10.90
N LYS A 356 2.76 -21.16 -9.83
CA LYS A 356 2.46 -21.74 -8.51
C LYS A 356 2.66 -20.71 -7.39
N PRO A 357 1.92 -19.59 -7.40
CA PRO A 357 2.04 -18.61 -6.33
C PRO A 357 1.67 -19.24 -4.99
N ALA A 358 2.41 -18.91 -3.95
CA ALA A 358 2.06 -19.27 -2.58
C ALA A 358 1.20 -18.18 -1.92
N LEU A 359 1.45 -16.91 -2.30
CA LEU A 359 0.72 -15.76 -1.79
C LEU A 359 0.67 -14.68 -2.87
N LEU A 360 -0.52 -14.14 -3.12
CA LEU A 360 -0.73 -12.96 -3.96
C LEU A 360 -1.16 -11.78 -3.10
N HIS A 361 -0.58 -10.61 -3.38
CA HIS A 361 -0.96 -9.35 -2.77
C HIS A 361 -1.54 -8.40 -3.84
N PHE A 362 -2.77 -7.96 -3.65
CA PHE A 362 -3.47 -7.09 -4.59
C PHE A 362 -3.24 -5.61 -4.29
N ALA A 363 -1.99 -5.29 -3.92
CA ALA A 363 -1.54 -3.94 -3.65
C ALA A 363 -1.79 -3.04 -4.86
N GLY A 364 -2.35 -1.87 -4.61
CA GLY A 364 -2.54 -0.87 -5.66
C GLY A 364 -3.51 -1.27 -6.77
N CYS A 365 -4.11 -2.44 -6.72
CA CYS A 365 -5.14 -2.85 -7.67
C CYS A 365 -6.40 -2.00 -7.46
N TRP A 366 -6.80 -1.30 -8.50
CA TRP A 366 -8.03 -0.55 -8.49
C TRP A 366 -8.76 -0.70 -9.85
N PRO A 367 -10.02 -1.11 -9.87
CA PRO A 367 -10.87 -1.49 -8.73
C PRO A 367 -10.33 -2.73 -8.00
N LYS A 368 -10.63 -2.87 -6.71
CA LYS A 368 -10.22 -4.04 -5.92
C LYS A 368 -10.85 -5.32 -6.49
N ILE A 369 -10.13 -6.44 -6.35
CA ILE A 369 -10.50 -7.76 -6.93
C ILE A 369 -11.91 -8.23 -6.57
N TRP A 370 -12.43 -7.81 -5.43
CA TRP A 370 -13.80 -8.15 -5.02
C TRP A 370 -14.89 -7.26 -5.63
N THR A 371 -14.53 -6.19 -6.36
CA THR A 371 -15.48 -5.25 -6.96
C THR A 371 -15.58 -5.36 -8.47
N ASP A 372 -14.63 -5.99 -9.17
CA ASP A 372 -14.62 -6.09 -10.64
C ASP A 372 -14.49 -7.53 -11.15
N LYS A 373 -15.60 -8.01 -11.77
CA LYS A 373 -15.65 -9.34 -12.41
C LYS A 373 -14.75 -9.47 -13.65
N LYS A 374 -14.39 -8.35 -14.26
CA LYS A 374 -13.54 -8.32 -15.45
C LYS A 374 -12.06 -8.33 -15.12
N TYR A 375 -11.74 -8.22 -13.82
CA TYR A 375 -10.36 -8.24 -13.40
C TYR A 375 -9.73 -9.58 -13.77
N LYS A 376 -8.87 -9.53 -14.76
CA LYS A 376 -8.10 -10.66 -15.28
C LYS A 376 -6.71 -10.13 -15.60
N ASN A 377 -5.71 -10.78 -15.07
CA ASN A 377 -4.33 -10.48 -15.38
C ASN A 377 -3.69 -11.70 -16.03
N CYS A 378 -3.19 -11.51 -17.27
CA CYS A 378 -2.49 -12.52 -18.01
C CYS A 378 -1.07 -12.05 -18.29
N PHE A 379 -0.09 -12.87 -18.02
CA PHE A 379 1.32 -12.53 -18.12
C PHE A 379 1.86 -12.92 -19.50
N GLY A 380 1.62 -12.04 -20.50
CA GLY A 380 2.24 -12.11 -21.82
C GLY A 380 2.14 -13.49 -22.49
N ASP A 381 3.29 -14.03 -22.90
CA ASP A 381 3.40 -15.30 -23.62
C ASP A 381 3.24 -16.54 -22.70
N THR A 382 3.08 -16.36 -21.40
CA THR A 382 2.80 -17.45 -20.49
C THR A 382 1.32 -17.80 -20.53
N SER A 383 0.98 -19.07 -20.35
CA SER A 383 -0.41 -19.53 -20.19
C SER A 383 -1.04 -19.08 -18.86
N VAL A 384 -0.29 -18.33 -18.05
CA VAL A 384 -0.69 -17.93 -16.71
C VAL A 384 -1.65 -16.76 -16.76
N CYS A 385 -2.88 -17.03 -16.39
CA CYS A 385 -3.92 -16.02 -16.21
C CYS A 385 -4.48 -16.12 -14.79
N PHE A 386 -4.18 -15.14 -13.96
CA PHE A 386 -4.83 -15.03 -12.65
C PHE A 386 -6.26 -14.55 -12.82
N ARG A 387 -7.16 -15.16 -12.07
CA ARG A 387 -8.56 -14.78 -11.97
C ARG A 387 -8.90 -14.41 -10.53
N PRO A 388 -8.24 -13.39 -9.97
CA PRO A 388 -8.29 -13.09 -8.54
C PRO A 388 -9.70 -12.81 -8.03
N HIS A 389 -10.57 -12.27 -8.89
CA HIS A 389 -11.98 -12.12 -8.56
C HIS A 389 -12.66 -13.49 -8.32
N LYS A 390 -12.41 -14.47 -9.17
CA LYS A 390 -12.98 -15.81 -9.02
C LYS A 390 -12.44 -16.48 -7.75
N ASP A 391 -11.14 -16.37 -7.53
CA ASP A 391 -10.47 -16.95 -6.37
C ASP A 391 -10.94 -16.31 -5.07
N PHE A 392 -11.12 -14.98 -5.06
CA PHE A 392 -11.68 -14.28 -3.91
C PHE A 392 -13.06 -14.86 -3.54
N TYR A 393 -13.97 -15.01 -4.51
CA TYR A 393 -15.31 -15.53 -4.23
C TYR A 393 -15.32 -17.03 -3.95
N PHE A 394 -14.34 -17.80 -4.44
CA PHE A 394 -14.17 -19.19 -4.04
C PHE A 394 -13.96 -19.31 -2.53
N TYR A 395 -13.04 -18.50 -1.95
CA TYR A 395 -12.82 -18.49 -0.50
C TYR A 395 -13.95 -17.77 0.26
N ALA A 396 -14.54 -16.73 -0.30
CA ALA A 396 -15.72 -16.08 0.29
C ALA A 396 -16.87 -17.06 0.52
N ASN A 397 -17.13 -17.96 -0.44
CA ASN A 397 -18.16 -19.00 -0.35
C ASN A 397 -17.90 -20.03 0.76
N LYS A 398 -16.67 -20.13 1.26
CA LYS A 398 -16.32 -20.97 2.40
C LYS A 398 -16.60 -20.31 3.76
N THR A 399 -16.97 -19.04 3.78
CA THR A 399 -17.32 -18.30 5.00
C THR A 399 -18.81 -18.36 5.30
N ASP A 400 -19.18 -18.13 6.56
CA ASP A 400 -20.59 -17.98 6.97
C ASP A 400 -21.20 -16.65 6.47
N TYR A 401 -20.41 -15.79 5.83
CA TYR A 401 -20.77 -14.46 5.35
C TYR A 401 -20.82 -14.34 3.81
N ALA A 402 -20.82 -15.46 3.09
CA ALA A 402 -20.78 -15.50 1.63
C ALA A 402 -21.85 -14.60 0.98
N GLU A 403 -23.12 -14.76 1.36
CA GLU A 403 -24.24 -13.95 0.83
C GLU A 403 -24.05 -12.45 1.11
N LYS A 404 -23.62 -12.11 2.32
CA LYS A 404 -23.37 -10.72 2.72
C LYS A 404 -22.21 -10.11 1.93
N ILE A 405 -21.13 -10.86 1.71
CA ILE A 405 -19.98 -10.45 0.89
C ILE A 405 -20.44 -10.19 -0.55
N MET A 406 -21.21 -11.11 -1.14
CA MET A 406 -21.75 -10.94 -2.48
C MET A 406 -22.67 -9.72 -2.58
N LYS A 407 -23.56 -9.54 -1.61
CA LYS A 407 -24.48 -8.39 -1.58
C LYS A 407 -23.72 -7.07 -1.50
N ILE A 408 -22.67 -6.98 -0.67
CA ILE A 408 -21.90 -5.74 -0.49
C ILE A 408 -21.11 -5.38 -1.75
N TYR A 409 -20.46 -6.35 -2.39
CA TYR A 409 -19.49 -6.06 -3.44
C TYR A 409 -20.03 -6.24 -4.86
N LEU A 410 -21.00 -7.11 -5.08
CA LEU A 410 -21.59 -7.33 -6.40
C LEU A 410 -22.80 -6.45 -6.70
N SER A 411 -23.54 -5.99 -5.67
CA SER A 411 -24.73 -5.12 -5.85
C SER A 411 -24.36 -3.68 -6.20
N LYS A 412 -23.17 -3.21 -5.82
CA LYS A 412 -22.70 -1.84 -6.12
C LYS A 412 -22.54 -1.53 -7.61
N LYS A 413 -22.57 -2.55 -8.48
CA LYS A 413 -22.49 -2.37 -9.94
C LYS A 413 -23.78 -1.87 -10.61
N LYS A 414 -24.89 -1.79 -9.88
CA LYS A 414 -26.19 -1.30 -10.42
C LYS A 414 -26.39 0.21 -10.23
N LEU A 415 -25.48 0.91 -9.55
CA LEU A 415 -25.66 2.33 -9.19
C LEU A 415 -24.76 3.28 -9.99
N ASP A 416 -23.87 2.78 -10.86
CA ASP A 416 -22.98 3.59 -11.70
C ASP A 416 -23.25 3.36 -13.22
N ILE A 417 -24.54 3.33 -13.60
CA ILE A 417 -24.99 3.45 -14.99
C ILE A 417 -25.86 4.71 -15.11
#